data_75a97484ff5569175d5effbd7de413f3
#
_entry.id   75a97484ff5569175d5effbd7de413f3
#
_cell.length_a   1.000
_cell.length_b   1.000
_cell.length_c   1.000
_cell.angle_alpha   90.00
_cell.angle_beta   90.00
_cell.angle_gamma   90.00
#
_symmetry.space_group_name_H-M   'P 1'
#
loop_
_entity.id
_entity.type
_entity.pdbx_description
1 polymer ?
#
loop_
_entity_poly.entity_id
_entity_poly.type
_entity_poly.pdbx_seq_one_letter_code
_entity_poly.pdbx_strand_id
1 'polypeptide(L)'
;MNQSPQRPKAVVLSRPVRLLWCVALYVLVCVLMAVFQRSLIYTPPVFSRQRVDMMAHTARLERWTNSSGQFIGMKRPSPRQPAEATVMITYGNGSSAIGCDHYANAIQGVADFDIFILEYPGYEDRPGPPSQSSLFSAADEAFLMLPAQKPVYLVGESLGTGVASYLAGTYSNRIAGVLLISPFNSLTDLARSRFPMLPISLLLEDRFPSETYLRNYHGKVGIALDGKDIVVPDKFGYRLLHGYAGPKKLWAFPDGRHCQITGQPAIFWKEVIAFWQTARQTDNVESSR
;
A
#
# COMPACT_ATOMS: atom_id res chain seq x y z
N MET A 1 70.09 0.17 -28.05
CA MET A 1 69.69 0.12 -26.59
C MET A 1 68.21 0.19 -26.53
N ASN A 2 67.58 -0.95 -26.27
CA ASN A 2 66.10 -1.09 -26.26
C ASN A 2 65.64 -1.14 -24.79
N GLN A 3 65.14 -0.03 -24.25
CA GLN A 3 64.58 0.00 -22.92
C GLN A 3 63.09 -0.46 -22.99
N SER A 4 62.85 -1.65 -22.51
CA SER A 4 61.49 -2.17 -22.34
C SER A 4 60.72 -1.28 -21.35
N PRO A 5 59.44 -0.91 -21.60
CA PRO A 5 58.63 -0.12 -20.67
C PRO A 5 58.37 -0.92 -19.38
N GLN A 6 58.85 -0.40 -18.26
CA GLN A 6 58.55 -0.99 -16.95
C GLN A 6 57.05 -0.87 -16.68
N ARG A 7 56.36 -2.02 -16.53
CA ARG A 7 54.96 -2.05 -16.07
C ARG A 7 54.85 -1.45 -14.66
N PRO A 8 53.90 -0.56 -14.40
CA PRO A 8 53.74 0.00 -13.08
C PRO A 8 53.46 -1.13 -12.06
N LYS A 9 54.22 -1.16 -10.99
CA LYS A 9 54.02 -2.13 -9.87
C LYS A 9 52.66 -1.85 -9.24
N ALA A 10 51.73 -2.83 -9.27
CA ALA A 10 50.47 -2.74 -8.58
C ALA A 10 50.72 -2.54 -7.07
N VAL A 11 50.20 -1.45 -6.51
CA VAL A 11 50.27 -1.16 -5.08
C VAL A 11 49.38 -2.18 -4.34
N VAL A 12 49.97 -3.20 -3.75
CA VAL A 12 49.27 -4.19 -2.93
C VAL A 12 49.09 -3.64 -1.53
N LEU A 13 47.89 -3.16 -1.23
CA LEU A 13 47.52 -2.68 0.10
C LEU A 13 47.72 -3.80 1.14
N SER A 14 48.22 -3.44 2.33
CA SER A 14 48.32 -4.40 3.45
C SER A 14 46.94 -4.89 3.94
N ARG A 15 46.89 -6.08 4.54
CA ARG A 15 45.61 -6.69 5.02
C ARG A 15 44.75 -5.75 5.90
N PRO A 16 45.32 -5.04 6.92
CA PRO A 16 44.53 -4.12 7.75
C PRO A 16 43.96 -2.94 6.96
N VAL A 17 44.71 -2.42 5.96
CA VAL A 17 44.24 -1.32 5.11
C VAL A 17 43.07 -1.79 4.22
N ARG A 18 43.13 -3.01 3.67
CA ARG A 18 42.00 -3.56 2.90
C ARG A 18 40.74 -3.73 3.77
N LEU A 19 40.87 -4.24 4.99
CA LEU A 19 39.77 -4.38 5.93
C LEU A 19 39.14 -3.01 6.23
N LEU A 20 39.95 -1.99 6.50
CA LEU A 20 39.46 -0.63 6.74
C LEU A 20 38.65 -0.09 5.56
N TRP A 21 39.13 -0.29 4.32
CA TRP A 21 38.39 0.10 3.11
C TRP A 21 37.08 -0.66 2.96
N CYS A 22 37.02 -1.96 3.28
CA CYS A 22 35.77 -2.73 3.25
C CYS A 22 34.76 -2.19 4.26
N VAL A 23 35.20 -1.88 5.49
CA VAL A 23 34.33 -1.29 6.51
C VAL A 23 33.86 0.11 6.09
N ALA A 24 34.76 0.95 5.59
CA ALA A 24 34.40 2.28 5.12
C ALA A 24 33.35 2.23 3.97
N LEU A 25 33.54 1.33 3.02
CA LEU A 25 32.60 1.12 1.92
C LEU A 25 31.24 0.63 2.43
N TYR A 26 31.24 -0.32 3.37
CA TYR A 26 29.98 -0.83 3.97
C TYR A 26 29.22 0.30 4.69
N VAL A 27 29.92 1.11 5.51
CA VAL A 27 29.31 2.24 6.20
C VAL A 27 28.79 3.27 5.17
N LEU A 28 29.53 3.55 4.11
CA LEU A 28 29.09 4.44 3.03
C LEU A 28 27.80 3.92 2.38
N VAL A 29 27.72 2.61 2.08
CA VAL A 29 26.49 1.99 1.53
C VAL A 29 25.32 2.15 2.52
N CYS A 30 25.54 1.90 3.80
CA CYS A 30 24.49 2.09 4.83
C CYS A 30 24.01 3.55 4.88
N VAL A 31 24.92 4.51 4.82
CA VAL A 31 24.58 5.96 4.81
C VAL A 31 23.80 6.32 3.53
N LEU A 32 24.25 5.88 2.37
CA LEU A 32 23.55 6.14 1.12
C LEU A 32 22.15 5.54 1.14
N MET A 33 21.98 4.30 1.61
CA MET A 33 20.68 3.67 1.75
C MET A 33 19.78 4.44 2.73
N ALA A 34 20.30 4.91 3.86
CA ALA A 34 19.55 5.71 4.82
C ALA A 34 19.10 7.06 4.22
N VAL A 35 20.00 7.76 3.50
CA VAL A 35 19.70 9.07 2.90
C VAL A 35 18.70 8.95 1.75
N PHE A 36 18.88 7.95 0.88
CA PHE A 36 18.07 7.82 -0.35
C PHE A 36 16.90 6.83 -0.22
N GLN A 37 16.62 6.27 0.97
CA GLN A 37 15.57 5.27 1.17
C GLN A 37 14.21 5.69 0.62
N ARG A 38 13.80 6.96 0.80
CA ARG A 38 12.52 7.46 0.32
C ARG A 38 12.43 7.48 -1.20
N SER A 39 13.51 7.81 -1.89
CA SER A 39 13.55 7.74 -3.36
C SER A 39 13.50 6.29 -3.88
N LEU A 40 13.86 5.30 -3.05
CA LEU A 40 13.75 3.88 -3.38
C LEU A 40 12.36 3.32 -3.06
N ILE A 41 11.70 3.86 -2.03
CA ILE A 41 10.37 3.42 -1.59
C ILE A 41 9.28 4.08 -2.44
N TYR A 42 9.39 5.39 -2.69
CA TYR A 42 8.34 6.15 -3.37
C TYR A 42 8.78 6.53 -4.79
N THR A 43 8.02 6.06 -5.76
CA THR A 43 8.27 6.31 -7.19
C THR A 43 7.03 6.91 -7.84
N PRO A 44 6.68 8.17 -7.52
CA PRO A 44 5.48 8.80 -8.04
C PRO A 44 5.53 8.86 -9.57
N PRO A 45 4.47 8.46 -10.29
CA PRO A 45 4.37 8.70 -11.72
C PRO A 45 4.22 10.21 -11.97
N VAL A 46 4.75 10.66 -13.08
CA VAL A 46 4.64 12.07 -13.48
C VAL A 46 3.78 12.16 -14.74
N PHE A 47 2.58 12.73 -14.60
CA PHE A 47 1.71 13.04 -15.73
C PHE A 47 1.52 14.54 -15.86
N SER A 48 1.28 15.03 -17.08
CA SER A 48 0.86 16.40 -17.27
C SER A 48 -0.59 16.57 -16.79
N ARG A 49 -0.94 17.74 -16.26
CA ARG A 49 -2.31 18.05 -15.83
C ARG A 49 -3.35 17.74 -16.90
N GLN A 50 -3.08 18.13 -18.16
CA GLN A 50 -3.96 17.82 -19.29
C GLN A 50 -4.21 16.33 -19.45
N ARG A 51 -3.16 15.49 -19.24
CA ARG A 51 -3.30 14.04 -19.30
C ARG A 51 -4.15 13.51 -18.15
N VAL A 52 -3.93 13.99 -16.94
CA VAL A 52 -4.73 13.63 -15.75
C VAL A 52 -6.20 13.98 -15.99
N ASP A 53 -6.51 15.20 -16.46
CA ASP A 53 -7.88 15.66 -16.72
C ASP A 53 -8.57 14.80 -17.82
N MET A 54 -7.84 14.45 -18.87
CA MET A 54 -8.35 13.57 -19.93
C MET A 54 -8.63 12.15 -19.41
N MET A 55 -7.72 11.59 -18.61
CA MET A 55 -7.90 10.27 -17.99
C MET A 55 -9.08 10.29 -17.02
N ALA A 56 -9.21 11.34 -16.19
CA ALA A 56 -10.30 11.51 -15.24
C ALA A 56 -11.66 11.56 -15.95
N HIS A 57 -11.77 12.32 -17.04
CA HIS A 57 -12.99 12.38 -17.85
C HIS A 57 -13.34 10.98 -18.42
N THR A 58 -12.36 10.28 -19.00
CA THR A 58 -12.58 8.94 -19.58
C THR A 58 -12.99 7.92 -18.50
N ALA A 59 -12.37 7.98 -17.33
CA ALA A 59 -12.64 7.11 -16.19
C ALA A 59 -13.89 7.53 -15.38
N ARG A 60 -14.53 8.63 -15.72
CA ARG A 60 -15.63 9.24 -14.94
C ARG A 60 -15.24 9.50 -13.49
N LEU A 61 -13.99 9.88 -13.26
CA LEU A 61 -13.47 10.27 -11.97
C LEU A 61 -13.52 11.80 -11.85
N GLU A 62 -13.92 12.29 -10.70
CA GLU A 62 -13.93 13.69 -10.34
C GLU A 62 -12.78 14.00 -9.39
N ARG A 63 -12.21 15.19 -9.50
CA ARG A 63 -11.20 15.64 -8.53
C ARG A 63 -11.85 15.75 -7.15
N TRP A 64 -11.22 15.13 -6.17
CA TRP A 64 -11.60 15.24 -4.77
C TRP A 64 -10.70 16.28 -4.10
N THR A 65 -11.30 17.31 -3.54
CA THR A 65 -10.60 18.40 -2.85
C THR A 65 -11.02 18.49 -1.40
N ASN A 66 -10.12 18.95 -0.53
CA ASN A 66 -10.44 19.26 0.86
C ASN A 66 -11.20 20.59 0.97
N SER A 67 -11.54 20.98 2.21
CA SER A 67 -12.28 22.24 2.50
C SER A 67 -11.54 23.51 2.05
N SER A 68 -10.22 23.45 1.87
CA SER A 68 -9.39 24.55 1.37
C SER A 68 -9.27 24.54 -0.16
N GLY A 69 -9.95 23.62 -0.86
CA GLY A 69 -9.85 23.46 -2.31
C GLY A 69 -8.58 22.74 -2.80
N GLN A 70 -7.75 22.23 -1.89
CA GLN A 70 -6.56 21.48 -2.24
C GLN A 70 -6.92 20.08 -2.73
N PHE A 71 -6.26 19.62 -3.80
CA PHE A 71 -6.43 18.28 -4.35
C PHE A 71 -5.92 17.20 -3.37
N ILE A 72 -6.79 16.24 -3.03
CA ILE A 72 -6.48 15.14 -2.11
C ILE A 72 -6.74 13.77 -2.72
N GLY A 73 -7.29 13.69 -3.93
CA GLY A 73 -7.54 12.43 -4.60
C GLY A 73 -8.58 12.52 -5.70
N MET A 74 -9.08 11.37 -6.10
CA MET A 74 -10.17 11.23 -7.06
C MET A 74 -11.39 10.60 -6.37
N LYS A 75 -12.59 10.91 -6.86
CA LYS A 75 -13.84 10.30 -6.41
C LYS A 75 -14.73 9.94 -7.58
N ARG A 76 -15.55 8.95 -7.39
CA ARG A 76 -16.61 8.58 -8.33
C ARG A 76 -17.87 8.19 -7.55
N PRO A 77 -18.92 9.05 -7.57
CA PRO A 77 -20.19 8.71 -6.96
C PRO A 77 -20.79 7.44 -7.56
N SER A 78 -21.57 6.69 -6.78
CA SER A 78 -22.33 5.56 -7.30
C SER A 78 -23.32 6.03 -8.37
N PRO A 79 -23.49 5.28 -9.47
CA PRO A 79 -24.50 5.60 -10.48
C PRO A 79 -25.93 5.53 -9.94
N ARG A 80 -26.14 4.78 -8.85
CA ARG A 80 -27.43 4.72 -8.12
C ARG A 80 -27.28 5.40 -6.77
N GLN A 81 -28.22 6.29 -6.46
CA GLN A 81 -28.26 7.03 -5.21
C GLN A 81 -29.56 6.76 -4.45
N PRO A 82 -29.52 6.68 -3.12
CA PRO A 82 -28.32 6.82 -2.27
C PRO A 82 -27.40 5.60 -2.38
N ALA A 83 -26.08 5.82 -2.43
CA ALA A 83 -25.12 4.73 -2.37
C ALA A 83 -25.22 3.95 -1.08
N GLU A 84 -25.04 2.63 -1.15
CA GLU A 84 -25.16 1.73 0.01
C GLU A 84 -23.97 1.85 0.98
N ALA A 85 -22.78 2.17 0.44
CA ALA A 85 -21.56 2.28 1.21
C ALA A 85 -20.53 3.20 0.52
N THR A 86 -19.44 3.45 1.21
CA THR A 86 -18.26 4.16 0.71
C THR A 86 -17.06 3.21 0.68
N VAL A 87 -16.30 3.21 -0.42
CA VAL A 87 -15.00 2.53 -0.51
C VAL A 87 -13.91 3.58 -0.63
N MET A 88 -12.92 3.51 0.24
CA MET A 88 -11.69 4.29 0.12
C MET A 88 -10.55 3.39 -0.35
N ILE A 89 -9.85 3.81 -1.40
CA ILE A 89 -8.77 3.07 -2.05
C ILE A 89 -7.44 3.74 -1.76
N THR A 90 -6.46 2.94 -1.35
CA THR A 90 -5.06 3.31 -1.17
C THR A 90 -4.21 2.38 -2.02
N TYR A 91 -3.45 2.95 -2.93
CA TYR A 91 -2.79 2.23 -4.02
C TYR A 91 -1.31 1.92 -3.75
N GLY A 92 -0.74 1.11 -4.63
CA GLY A 92 0.66 0.70 -4.58
C GLY A 92 1.62 1.78 -5.05
N ASN A 93 2.90 1.61 -4.68
CA ASN A 93 3.97 2.48 -5.16
C ASN A 93 4.04 2.49 -6.69
N GLY A 94 4.31 3.63 -7.28
CA GLY A 94 4.38 3.78 -8.74
C GLY A 94 3.02 3.94 -9.45
N SER A 95 1.90 4.00 -8.70
CA SER A 95 0.57 4.34 -9.20
C SER A 95 0.17 5.76 -8.78
N SER A 96 -1.06 6.15 -9.04
CA SER A 96 -1.69 7.41 -8.62
C SER A 96 -3.20 7.22 -8.53
N ALA A 97 -3.91 8.18 -7.92
CA ALA A 97 -5.36 8.07 -7.80
C ALA A 97 -6.05 7.91 -9.16
N ILE A 98 -5.57 8.61 -10.19
CA ILE A 98 -6.13 8.49 -11.54
C ILE A 98 -5.82 7.13 -12.19
N GLY A 99 -4.72 6.48 -11.83
CA GLY A 99 -4.36 5.15 -12.32
C GLY A 99 -5.19 4.00 -11.73
N CYS A 100 -6.04 4.28 -10.74
CA CYS A 100 -6.81 3.28 -9.99
C CYS A 100 -8.29 3.21 -10.39
N ASP A 101 -8.66 3.72 -11.57
CA ASP A 101 -10.03 3.68 -12.12
C ASP A 101 -10.57 2.26 -12.30
N HIS A 102 -9.68 1.29 -12.54
CA HIS A 102 -10.03 -0.11 -12.64
C HIS A 102 -10.70 -0.67 -11.37
N TYR A 103 -10.31 -0.21 -10.17
CA TYR A 103 -11.00 -0.56 -8.93
C TYR A 103 -12.41 0.00 -8.88
N ALA A 104 -12.56 1.27 -9.29
CA ALA A 104 -13.87 1.91 -9.35
C ALA A 104 -14.78 1.18 -10.36
N ASN A 105 -14.25 0.77 -11.53
CA ASN A 105 -14.97 -0.01 -12.52
C ASN A 105 -15.41 -1.37 -11.96
N ALA A 106 -14.48 -2.09 -11.31
CA ALA A 106 -14.72 -3.43 -10.79
C ALA A 106 -15.76 -3.43 -9.65
N ILE A 107 -15.63 -2.52 -8.69
CA ILE A 107 -16.52 -2.44 -7.53
C ILE A 107 -17.91 -1.95 -7.96
N GLN A 108 -18.01 -0.86 -8.74
CA GLN A 108 -19.30 -0.34 -9.20
C GLN A 108 -19.96 -1.22 -10.27
N GLY A 109 -19.24 -2.15 -10.88
CA GLY A 109 -19.81 -3.19 -11.71
C GLY A 109 -20.65 -4.23 -10.96
N VAL A 110 -20.52 -4.26 -9.61
CA VAL A 110 -21.15 -5.29 -8.77
C VAL A 110 -21.87 -4.73 -7.53
N ALA A 111 -21.68 -3.45 -7.18
CA ALA A 111 -22.31 -2.81 -6.02
C ALA A 111 -22.48 -1.30 -6.22
N ASP A 112 -23.49 -0.73 -5.55
CA ASP A 112 -23.79 0.69 -5.60
C ASP A 112 -23.04 1.47 -4.49
N PHE A 113 -21.70 1.55 -4.63
CA PHE A 113 -20.81 2.18 -3.67
C PHE A 113 -20.21 3.47 -4.21
N ASP A 114 -20.09 4.48 -3.36
CA ASP A 114 -19.28 5.67 -3.64
C ASP A 114 -17.79 5.31 -3.54
N ILE A 115 -16.99 5.70 -4.52
CA ILE A 115 -15.55 5.41 -4.55
C ILE A 115 -14.76 6.69 -4.29
N PHE A 116 -13.78 6.59 -3.38
CA PHE A 116 -12.81 7.61 -3.07
C PHE A 116 -11.40 7.03 -3.17
N ILE A 117 -10.53 7.63 -3.95
CA ILE A 117 -9.17 7.18 -4.18
C ILE A 117 -8.23 8.25 -3.64
N LEU A 118 -7.48 7.91 -2.60
CA LEU A 118 -6.53 8.82 -1.97
C LEU A 118 -5.39 9.15 -2.93
N GLU A 119 -5.01 10.42 -3.05
CA GLU A 119 -3.73 10.79 -3.66
C GLU A 119 -2.69 11.00 -2.57
N TYR A 120 -1.47 10.51 -2.77
CA TYR A 120 -0.41 10.67 -1.79
C TYR A 120 0.32 12.01 -1.95
N PRO A 121 0.84 12.61 -0.85
CA PRO A 121 1.74 13.76 -0.96
C PRO A 121 2.95 13.45 -1.86
N GLY A 122 3.26 14.36 -2.77
CA GLY A 122 4.33 14.19 -3.77
C GLY A 122 3.94 13.36 -5.00
N TYR A 123 2.68 12.90 -5.06
CA TYR A 123 2.12 12.20 -6.23
C TYR A 123 1.19 13.14 -6.96
N GLU A 124 1.20 13.09 -8.31
CA GLU A 124 0.42 13.97 -9.17
C GLU A 124 0.50 15.45 -8.72
N ASP A 125 -0.67 16.11 -8.61
CA ASP A 125 -0.78 17.51 -8.21
C ASP A 125 -0.79 17.70 -6.67
N ARG A 126 -0.64 16.64 -5.86
CA ARG A 126 -0.67 16.77 -4.40
C ARG A 126 0.68 17.23 -3.88
N PRO A 127 0.79 18.39 -3.23
CA PRO A 127 2.07 18.91 -2.75
C PRO A 127 2.60 18.13 -1.55
N GLY A 128 3.92 18.26 -1.31
CA GLY A 128 4.63 17.68 -0.18
C GLY A 128 5.47 16.47 -0.54
N PRO A 129 6.49 16.15 0.26
CA PRO A 129 7.31 14.96 0.06
C PRO A 129 6.60 13.71 0.58
N PRO A 130 6.69 12.56 -0.11
CA PRO A 130 6.14 11.32 0.38
C PRO A 130 6.99 10.76 1.54
N SER A 131 6.30 10.29 2.57
CA SER A 131 6.84 9.57 3.73
C SER A 131 5.72 8.79 4.40
N GLN A 132 6.04 7.83 5.27
CA GLN A 132 5.01 7.15 6.04
C GLN A 132 4.12 8.15 6.80
N SER A 133 4.73 9.13 7.48
CA SER A 133 3.98 10.12 8.26
C SER A 133 3.10 11.00 7.38
N SER A 134 3.60 11.47 6.22
CA SER A 134 2.79 12.31 5.33
C SER A 134 1.67 11.52 4.65
N LEU A 135 1.89 10.24 4.29
CA LEU A 135 0.85 9.37 3.76
C LEU A 135 -0.25 9.12 4.80
N PHE A 136 0.13 8.89 6.06
CA PHE A 136 -0.84 8.67 7.14
C PHE A 136 -1.65 9.94 7.44
N SER A 137 -1.00 11.10 7.55
CA SER A 137 -1.71 12.37 7.74
C SER A 137 -2.66 12.67 6.58
N ALA A 138 -2.24 12.38 5.35
CA ALA A 138 -3.10 12.53 4.16
C ALA A 138 -4.29 11.55 4.17
N ALA A 139 -4.07 10.33 4.68
CA ALA A 139 -5.12 9.33 4.82
C ALA A 139 -6.12 9.70 5.91
N ASP A 140 -5.66 10.25 7.04
CA ASP A 140 -6.52 10.78 8.11
C ASP A 140 -7.40 11.92 7.59
N GLU A 141 -6.79 12.93 6.94
CA GLU A 141 -7.53 14.05 6.33
C GLU A 141 -8.63 13.53 5.40
N ALA A 142 -8.28 12.67 4.47
CA ALA A 142 -9.21 12.12 3.50
C ALA A 142 -10.32 11.27 4.16
N PHE A 143 -9.95 10.41 5.12
CA PHE A 143 -10.90 9.56 5.82
C PHE A 143 -11.94 10.35 6.62
N LEU A 144 -11.52 11.42 7.29
CA LEU A 144 -12.41 12.28 8.07
C LEU A 144 -13.40 13.05 7.20
N MET A 145 -13.11 13.23 5.91
CA MET A 145 -14.01 13.85 4.93
C MET A 145 -15.02 12.86 4.30
N LEU A 146 -14.89 11.56 4.54
CA LEU A 146 -15.84 10.58 4.03
C LEU A 146 -17.21 10.73 4.72
N PRO A 147 -18.33 10.44 4.02
CA PRO A 147 -19.69 10.48 4.58
C PRO A 147 -19.78 9.65 5.87
N ALA A 148 -20.19 10.29 6.97
CA ALA A 148 -20.22 9.65 8.28
C ALA A 148 -21.35 8.60 8.43
N GLN A 149 -22.40 8.71 7.62
CA GLN A 149 -23.63 7.93 7.76
C GLN A 149 -23.60 6.57 7.06
N LYS A 150 -22.54 6.30 6.27
CA LYS A 150 -22.42 5.08 5.47
C LYS A 150 -21.34 4.16 6.02
N PRO A 151 -21.47 2.83 5.86
CA PRO A 151 -20.35 1.91 6.09
C PRO A 151 -19.16 2.29 5.21
N VAL A 152 -17.95 2.26 5.77
CA VAL A 152 -16.72 2.50 5.03
C VAL A 152 -15.96 1.20 4.88
N TYR A 153 -15.59 0.88 3.65
CA TYR A 153 -14.70 -0.21 3.30
C TYR A 153 -13.36 0.34 2.79
N LEU A 154 -12.28 -0.37 3.06
CA LEU A 154 -10.95 -0.01 2.60
C LEU A 154 -10.43 -1.04 1.59
N VAL A 155 -9.82 -0.57 0.53
CA VAL A 155 -9.02 -1.39 -0.40
C VAL A 155 -7.59 -0.85 -0.36
N GLY A 156 -6.64 -1.68 0.06
CA GLY A 156 -5.22 -1.36 0.01
C GLY A 156 -4.48 -2.27 -0.95
N GLU A 157 -3.61 -1.71 -1.78
CA GLU A 157 -2.76 -2.44 -2.71
C GLU A 157 -1.29 -2.21 -2.39
N SER A 158 -0.48 -3.27 -2.28
CA SER A 158 0.98 -3.18 -2.09
C SER A 158 1.34 -2.19 -0.97
N LEU A 159 2.03 -1.08 -1.27
CA LEU A 159 2.32 0.00 -0.30
C LEU A 159 1.06 0.50 0.40
N GLY A 160 -0.04 0.63 -0.34
CA GLY A 160 -1.33 1.08 0.20
C GLY A 160 -1.92 0.15 1.25
N THR A 161 -1.49 -1.13 1.31
CA THR A 161 -1.92 -2.04 2.39
C THR A 161 -1.45 -1.57 3.76
N GLY A 162 -0.27 -0.91 3.82
CA GLY A 162 0.22 -0.27 5.03
C GLY A 162 -0.65 0.91 5.47
N VAL A 163 -1.11 1.72 4.51
CA VAL A 163 -2.00 2.87 4.75
C VAL A 163 -3.39 2.39 5.17
N ALA A 164 -3.96 1.40 4.45
CA ALA A 164 -5.26 0.81 4.79
C ALA A 164 -5.23 0.14 6.18
N SER A 165 -4.15 -0.56 6.53
CA SER A 165 -3.99 -1.17 7.86
C SER A 165 -3.90 -0.11 8.96
N TYR A 166 -3.20 1.00 8.71
CA TYR A 166 -3.14 2.15 9.62
C TYR A 166 -4.53 2.73 9.88
N LEU A 167 -5.29 3.03 8.83
CA LEU A 167 -6.66 3.53 8.95
C LEU A 167 -7.56 2.55 9.71
N ALA A 168 -7.46 1.25 9.40
CA ALA A 168 -8.24 0.21 10.06
C ALA A 168 -7.98 0.15 11.57
N GLY A 169 -6.72 0.23 11.98
CA GLY A 169 -6.34 0.26 13.39
C GLY A 169 -6.73 1.56 14.11
N THR A 170 -6.69 2.69 13.40
CA THR A 170 -6.98 4.02 13.97
C THR A 170 -8.49 4.29 14.07
N TYR A 171 -9.24 3.92 13.04
CA TYR A 171 -10.69 4.20 12.94
C TYR A 171 -11.54 2.93 12.97
N SER A 172 -11.17 1.97 13.80
CA SER A 172 -11.72 0.60 13.84
C SER A 172 -13.24 0.55 13.93
N ASN A 173 -13.87 1.51 14.61
CA ASN A 173 -15.33 1.56 14.79
C ASN A 173 -16.10 2.07 13.56
N ARG A 174 -15.43 2.76 12.64
CA ARG A 174 -16.03 3.31 11.40
C ARG A 174 -15.81 2.43 10.18
N ILE A 175 -14.85 1.51 10.23
CA ILE A 175 -14.46 0.68 9.10
C ILE A 175 -15.16 -0.67 9.20
N ALA A 176 -16.01 -0.95 8.22
CA ALA A 176 -16.83 -2.16 8.17
C ALA A 176 -16.06 -3.38 7.60
N GLY A 177 -15.04 -3.16 6.77
CA GLY A 177 -14.21 -4.21 6.20
C GLY A 177 -13.03 -3.67 5.43
N VAL A 178 -12.01 -4.50 5.26
CA VAL A 178 -10.75 -4.17 4.57
C VAL A 178 -10.44 -5.28 3.56
N LEU A 179 -9.95 -4.92 2.38
CA LEU A 179 -9.30 -5.81 1.43
C LEU A 179 -7.85 -5.36 1.26
N LEU A 180 -6.92 -6.27 1.49
CA LEU A 180 -5.49 -6.07 1.33
C LEU A 180 -4.98 -6.92 0.16
N ILE A 181 -4.47 -6.28 -0.88
CA ILE A 181 -3.99 -6.90 -2.11
C ILE A 181 -2.47 -6.89 -2.13
N SER A 182 -1.83 -8.05 -2.29
CA SER A 182 -0.38 -8.23 -2.22
C SER A 182 0.24 -7.55 -0.97
N PRO A 183 -0.28 -7.80 0.25
CA PRO A 183 0.13 -7.10 1.47
C PRO A 183 1.45 -7.61 2.03
N PHE A 184 2.11 -6.74 2.80
CA PHE A 184 3.21 -7.08 3.69
C PHE A 184 2.82 -6.89 5.16
N ASN A 185 3.40 -7.69 6.05
CA ASN A 185 3.21 -7.53 7.49
C ASN A 185 3.93 -6.29 8.05
N SER A 186 5.11 -5.95 7.49
CA SER A 186 5.80 -4.68 7.68
C SER A 186 6.77 -4.42 6.52
N LEU A 187 6.97 -3.15 6.14
CA LEU A 187 7.99 -2.81 5.15
C LEU A 187 9.40 -3.14 5.66
N THR A 188 9.61 -3.09 6.98
CA THR A 188 10.87 -3.51 7.60
C THR A 188 11.21 -4.96 7.30
N ASP A 189 10.25 -5.88 7.46
CA ASP A 189 10.50 -7.31 7.21
C ASP A 189 10.68 -7.60 5.72
N LEU A 190 9.91 -6.92 4.86
CA LEU A 190 10.10 -7.00 3.41
C LEU A 190 11.50 -6.52 3.01
N ALA A 191 11.93 -5.35 3.50
CA ALA A 191 13.25 -4.79 3.22
C ALA A 191 14.40 -5.68 3.76
N ARG A 192 14.25 -6.25 4.96
CA ARG A 192 15.21 -7.24 5.49
C ARG A 192 15.38 -8.46 4.58
N SER A 193 14.29 -8.94 4.00
CA SER A 193 14.36 -10.08 3.10
C SER A 193 15.06 -9.76 1.78
N ARG A 194 15.06 -8.48 1.37
CA ARG A 194 15.71 -7.99 0.14
C ARG A 194 17.19 -7.63 0.36
N PHE A 195 17.49 -7.10 1.54
CA PHE A 195 18.81 -6.58 1.88
C PHE A 195 19.32 -7.22 3.20
N PRO A 196 19.55 -8.55 3.23
CA PRO A 196 19.89 -9.27 4.48
C PRO A 196 21.21 -8.83 5.09
N MET A 197 22.10 -8.23 4.29
CA MET A 197 23.40 -7.75 4.77
C MET A 197 23.35 -6.33 5.39
N LEU A 198 22.22 -5.64 5.30
CA LEU A 198 22.05 -4.29 5.84
C LEU A 198 21.31 -4.32 7.18
N PRO A 199 21.64 -3.44 8.14
CA PRO A 199 20.96 -3.34 9.42
C PRO A 199 19.64 -2.55 9.25
N ILE A 200 18.71 -3.09 8.47
CA ILE A 200 17.46 -2.43 8.03
C ILE A 200 16.68 -1.83 9.19
N SER A 201 16.63 -2.52 10.35
CA SER A 201 15.89 -2.02 11.51
C SER A 201 16.41 -0.70 12.08
N LEU A 202 17.70 -0.39 11.83
CA LEU A 202 18.34 0.87 12.26
C LEU A 202 18.23 1.94 11.17
N LEU A 203 18.25 1.53 9.89
CA LEU A 203 18.31 2.45 8.76
C LEU A 203 16.93 2.90 8.29
N LEU A 204 15.92 2.00 8.32
CA LEU A 204 14.62 2.27 7.72
C LEU A 204 13.75 3.14 8.65
N GLU A 205 13.37 4.31 8.15
CA GLU A 205 12.47 5.24 8.82
C GLU A 205 11.00 4.87 8.60
N ASP A 206 10.63 4.65 7.35
CA ASP A 206 9.26 4.39 6.91
C ASP A 206 8.97 2.88 6.98
N ARG A 207 8.43 2.43 8.12
CA ARG A 207 8.33 0.99 8.50
C ARG A 207 7.03 0.31 8.11
N PHE A 208 5.94 1.05 7.99
CA PHE A 208 4.58 0.56 7.71
C PHE A 208 4.25 -0.74 8.44
N PRO A 209 4.14 -0.76 9.77
CA PRO A 209 3.92 -1.97 10.56
C PRO A 209 2.45 -2.42 10.50
N SER A 210 1.99 -2.94 9.36
CA SER A 210 0.60 -3.35 9.10
C SER A 210 0.07 -4.32 10.14
N GLU A 211 0.90 -5.30 10.54
CA GLU A 211 0.55 -6.27 11.58
C GLU A 211 0.21 -5.59 12.92
N THR A 212 0.97 -4.54 13.29
CA THR A 212 0.73 -3.81 14.54
C THR A 212 -0.57 -3.03 14.50
N TYR A 213 -0.88 -2.36 13.41
CA TYR A 213 -2.12 -1.61 13.27
C TYR A 213 -3.35 -2.52 13.27
N LEU A 214 -3.28 -3.65 12.57
CA LEU A 214 -4.41 -4.60 12.50
C LEU A 214 -4.72 -5.28 13.85
N ARG A 215 -3.83 -5.25 14.85
CA ARG A 215 -4.16 -5.73 16.20
C ARG A 215 -5.27 -4.92 16.87
N ASN A 216 -5.42 -3.65 16.49
CA ASN A 216 -6.46 -2.75 17.02
C ASN A 216 -7.75 -2.80 16.19
N TYR A 217 -7.76 -3.55 15.10
CA TYR A 217 -8.93 -3.75 14.24
C TYR A 217 -9.51 -5.14 14.46
N HIS A 218 -10.84 -5.22 14.61
CA HIS A 218 -11.54 -6.48 14.87
C HIS A 218 -12.64 -6.76 13.84
N GLY A 219 -12.66 -5.98 12.76
CA GLY A 219 -13.59 -6.15 11.64
C GLY A 219 -13.13 -7.21 10.65
N LYS A 220 -13.71 -7.20 9.46
CA LYS A 220 -13.42 -8.18 8.41
C LYS A 220 -12.19 -7.79 7.62
N VAL A 221 -11.22 -8.69 7.50
CA VAL A 221 -10.02 -8.52 6.69
C VAL A 221 -9.97 -9.58 5.59
N GLY A 222 -10.15 -9.14 4.35
CA GLY A 222 -9.85 -9.91 3.15
C GLY A 222 -8.38 -9.77 2.78
N ILE A 223 -7.74 -10.86 2.42
CA ILE A 223 -6.34 -10.85 1.92
C ILE A 223 -6.32 -11.56 0.58
N ALA A 224 -5.78 -10.89 -0.42
CA ALA A 224 -5.61 -11.42 -1.76
C ALA A 224 -4.11 -11.52 -2.10
N LEU A 225 -3.65 -12.73 -2.45
CA LEU A 225 -2.24 -13.06 -2.65
C LEU A 225 -1.97 -13.58 -4.05
N ASP A 226 -0.91 -13.07 -4.65
CA ASP A 226 -0.34 -13.53 -5.91
C ASP A 226 0.83 -14.48 -5.64
N GLY A 227 0.73 -15.77 -6.03
CA GLY A 227 1.70 -16.81 -5.68
C GLY A 227 3.07 -16.67 -6.38
N LYS A 228 3.13 -15.97 -7.51
CA LYS A 228 4.39 -15.65 -8.23
C LYS A 228 4.82 -14.19 -8.04
N ASP A 229 4.38 -13.56 -6.94
CA ASP A 229 4.76 -12.19 -6.61
C ASP A 229 6.23 -12.13 -6.17
N ILE A 230 7.07 -11.50 -7.02
CA ILE A 230 8.48 -11.28 -6.72
C ILE A 230 8.74 -9.92 -6.05
N VAL A 231 7.76 -9.03 -6.02
CA VAL A 231 7.87 -7.69 -5.38
C VAL A 231 7.53 -7.80 -3.89
N VAL A 232 6.36 -8.35 -3.58
CA VAL A 232 5.96 -8.66 -2.20
C VAL A 232 5.64 -10.17 -2.12
N PRO A 233 6.62 -11.03 -1.85
CA PRO A 233 6.38 -12.46 -1.73
C PRO A 233 5.21 -12.80 -0.81
N ASP A 234 4.37 -13.72 -1.22
CA ASP A 234 3.11 -14.12 -0.57
C ASP A 234 3.26 -14.50 0.91
N LYS A 235 4.44 -14.99 1.31
CA LYS A 235 4.77 -15.32 2.71
C LYS A 235 4.50 -14.19 3.69
N PHE A 236 4.64 -12.92 3.27
CA PHE A 236 4.37 -11.76 4.11
C PHE A 236 2.86 -11.57 4.32
N GLY A 237 2.07 -11.79 3.27
CA GLY A 237 0.62 -11.80 3.36
C GLY A 237 0.08 -12.97 4.18
N TYR A 238 0.65 -14.16 4.03
CA TYR A 238 0.33 -15.31 4.91
C TYR A 238 0.65 -15.01 6.36
N ARG A 239 1.79 -14.37 6.65
CA ARG A 239 2.13 -13.97 8.02
C ARG A 239 1.09 -13.01 8.59
N LEU A 240 0.67 -12.02 7.80
CA LEU A 240 -0.37 -11.07 8.20
C LEU A 240 -1.70 -11.79 8.45
N LEU A 241 -2.09 -12.70 7.56
CA LEU A 241 -3.30 -13.53 7.69
C LEU A 241 -3.30 -14.33 8.99
N HIS A 242 -2.19 -15.02 9.30
CA HIS A 242 -2.09 -15.85 10.50
C HIS A 242 -2.07 -15.01 11.78
N GLY A 243 -1.43 -13.85 11.76
CA GLY A 243 -1.36 -12.92 12.90
C GLY A 243 -2.66 -12.16 13.19
N TYR A 244 -3.58 -12.09 12.23
CA TYR A 244 -4.85 -11.39 12.43
C TYR A 244 -5.87 -12.27 13.16
N ALA A 245 -6.42 -11.75 14.27
CA ALA A 245 -7.35 -12.49 15.13
C ALA A 245 -8.82 -12.37 14.74
N GLY A 246 -9.20 -11.32 13.99
CA GLY A 246 -10.60 -11.06 13.58
C GLY A 246 -11.07 -11.94 12.42
N PRO A 247 -12.33 -11.74 11.97
CA PRO A 247 -12.87 -12.42 10.79
C PRO A 247 -12.03 -12.15 9.56
N LYS A 248 -11.58 -13.22 8.89
CA LYS A 248 -10.65 -13.12 7.76
C LYS A 248 -11.03 -14.06 6.63
N LYS A 249 -10.71 -13.65 5.39
CA LYS A 249 -10.87 -14.49 4.19
C LYS A 249 -9.64 -14.34 3.29
N LEU A 250 -9.19 -15.45 2.73
CA LEU A 250 -8.07 -15.51 1.80
C LEU A 250 -8.57 -15.79 0.38
N TRP A 251 -8.04 -15.04 -0.58
CA TRP A 251 -8.06 -15.38 -2.00
C TRP A 251 -6.61 -15.54 -2.46
N ALA A 252 -6.25 -16.74 -2.88
CA ALA A 252 -4.92 -17.06 -3.36
C ALA A 252 -4.97 -17.33 -4.87
N PHE A 253 -4.08 -16.69 -5.61
CA PHE A 253 -3.91 -16.82 -7.06
C PHE A 253 -2.51 -17.39 -7.35
N PRO A 254 -2.36 -18.73 -7.45
CA PRO A 254 -1.04 -19.38 -7.49
C PRO A 254 -0.15 -18.92 -8.64
N ASP A 255 -0.75 -18.53 -9.76
CA ASP A 255 -0.04 -18.08 -10.95
C ASP A 255 0.03 -16.55 -11.08
N GLY A 256 -0.62 -15.82 -10.19
CA GLY A 256 -0.64 -14.35 -10.17
C GLY A 256 0.74 -13.76 -9.90
N ARG A 257 1.03 -12.63 -10.52
CA ARG A 257 2.20 -11.78 -10.25
C ARG A 257 1.74 -10.55 -9.49
N HIS A 258 2.67 -9.73 -9.04
CA HIS A 258 2.39 -8.56 -8.20
C HIS A 258 1.22 -7.72 -8.73
N CYS A 259 0.18 -7.56 -7.91
CA CYS A 259 -1.02 -6.78 -8.18
C CYS A 259 -1.83 -7.18 -9.44
N GLN A 260 -1.65 -8.40 -9.97
CA GLN A 260 -2.46 -8.89 -11.09
C GLN A 260 -3.91 -9.20 -10.71
N ILE A 261 -4.20 -9.22 -9.42
CA ILE A 261 -5.56 -9.39 -8.87
C ILE A 261 -6.50 -8.26 -9.33
N THR A 262 -5.97 -7.10 -9.68
CA THR A 262 -6.75 -5.96 -10.15
C THR A 262 -7.59 -6.27 -11.40
N GLY A 263 -7.14 -7.20 -12.23
CA GLY A 263 -7.85 -7.70 -13.40
C GLY A 263 -8.79 -8.88 -13.15
N GLN A 264 -9.08 -9.24 -11.90
CA GLN A 264 -9.94 -10.37 -11.58
C GLN A 264 -11.39 -10.14 -12.02
N PRO A 265 -12.09 -11.23 -12.42
CA PRO A 265 -13.45 -11.15 -12.91
C PRO A 265 -14.42 -10.67 -11.82
N ALA A 266 -15.61 -10.23 -12.25
CA ALA A 266 -16.66 -9.70 -11.37
C ALA A 266 -17.02 -10.65 -10.21
N ILE A 267 -16.84 -11.97 -10.37
CA ILE A 267 -17.11 -12.94 -9.30
C ILE A 267 -16.23 -12.72 -8.06
N PHE A 268 -14.94 -12.38 -8.25
CA PHE A 268 -14.04 -12.06 -7.14
C PHE A 268 -14.58 -10.87 -6.34
N TRP A 269 -14.96 -9.80 -7.02
CA TRP A 269 -15.46 -8.59 -6.36
C TRP A 269 -16.82 -8.83 -5.67
N LYS A 270 -17.71 -9.66 -6.28
CA LYS A 270 -18.94 -10.10 -5.61
C LYS A 270 -18.65 -10.86 -4.32
N GLU A 271 -17.65 -11.73 -4.31
CA GLU A 271 -17.25 -12.46 -3.11
C GLU A 271 -16.65 -11.56 -2.03
N VAL A 272 -15.86 -10.55 -2.42
CA VAL A 272 -15.29 -9.55 -1.49
C VAL A 272 -16.43 -8.78 -0.82
N ILE A 273 -17.38 -8.28 -1.60
CA ILE A 273 -18.52 -7.50 -1.09
C ILE A 273 -19.43 -8.38 -0.23
N ALA A 274 -19.74 -9.59 -0.66
CA ALA A 274 -20.51 -10.54 0.15
C ALA A 274 -19.82 -10.82 1.50
N PHE A 275 -18.50 -11.01 1.50
CA PHE A 275 -17.72 -11.18 2.73
C PHE A 275 -17.83 -9.94 3.63
N TRP A 276 -17.74 -8.74 3.09
CA TRP A 276 -17.88 -7.52 3.85
C TRP A 276 -19.28 -7.33 4.44
N GLN A 277 -20.33 -7.67 3.69
CA GLN A 277 -21.72 -7.47 4.06
C GLN A 277 -22.31 -8.60 4.92
N THR A 278 -21.66 -9.77 5.02
CA THR A 278 -22.10 -10.84 5.91
C THR A 278 -22.29 -10.29 7.33
N ALA A 279 -23.42 -10.55 7.99
CA ALA A 279 -23.63 -10.15 9.39
C ALA A 279 -22.49 -10.67 10.27
N ARG A 280 -22.02 -9.88 11.24
CA ARG A 280 -21.15 -10.42 12.29
C ARG A 280 -21.94 -11.53 12.96
N GLN A 281 -21.41 -12.75 13.05
CA GLN A 281 -21.91 -13.73 13.99
C GLN A 281 -21.71 -13.11 15.38
N THR A 282 -22.75 -12.46 15.88
CA THR A 282 -22.86 -12.20 17.32
C THR A 282 -22.89 -13.57 17.96
N ASP A 283 -21.94 -13.87 18.82
CA ASP A 283 -21.97 -15.02 19.71
C ASP A 283 -23.30 -14.96 20.48
N ASN A 284 -24.29 -15.70 20.00
CA ASN A 284 -25.45 -16.04 20.75
C ASN A 284 -25.02 -17.07 21.82
N VAL A 285 -24.25 -16.59 22.80
CA VAL A 285 -24.08 -17.25 24.10
C VAL A 285 -24.74 -16.37 25.15
N GLU A 286 -26.06 -16.25 25.06
CA GLU A 286 -26.87 -15.87 26.22
C GLU A 286 -28.29 -16.38 26.03
N SER A 287 -28.62 -17.31 26.88
CA SER A 287 -29.90 -17.71 27.48
C SER A 287 -30.20 -19.20 27.36
N SER A 288 -29.45 -19.95 28.11
CA SER A 288 -29.99 -21.15 28.73
C SER A 288 -29.41 -21.25 30.15
N ARG A 289 -29.93 -20.45 31.04
CA ARG A 289 -29.98 -20.72 32.50
C ARG A 289 -31.28 -20.19 33.06
#